data_691b9ef1e7046ddd06b5d7954897e6eb
#
_entry.id   691b9ef1e7046ddd06b5d7954897e6eb
#
_cell.length_a   1.000
_cell.length_b   1.000
_cell.length_c   1.000
_cell.angle_alpha   90.00
_cell.angle_beta   90.00
_cell.angle_gamma   90.00
#
_symmetry.space_group_name_H-M   'P 1'
#
loop_
_entity.id
_entity.type
_entity.pdbx_description
1 polymer ?
#
loop_
_entity_poly.entity_id
_entity_poly.type
_entity_poly.pdbx_seq_one_letter_code
_entity_poly.pdbx_strand_id
1 'polypeptide(L)'
;MKRLLLILSAFVLVGCVGDRSDLELFVTTTKAQHVAHIPPLKEAPKFEHFSYQADLMRSPFVPPSRELTEEIIDTTKDCLQPDLKRRKGRLETYALDNLKMRGTLSEIDTTWALVESNDGSVYRLGLGEYLGLYNGKIAKVTPQKLEIIELIPDGSGCWTERVSSMELTGE
;
A
#
# COMPACT_ATOMS: atom_id res chain seq x y z
N MET A 1 -35.91 -47.61 -68.73
CA MET A 1 -34.92 -47.55 -67.66
C MET A 1 -34.66 -46.21 -67.14
N LYS A 2 -34.39 -45.14 -67.91
CA LYS A 2 -34.12 -43.73 -67.42
C LYS A 2 -35.30 -43.14 -66.60
N ARG A 3 -36.54 -43.38 -66.97
CA ARG A 3 -37.70 -42.85 -66.21
C ARG A 3 -37.92 -43.54 -64.85
N LEU A 4 -37.54 -44.80 -64.73
CA LEU A 4 -37.60 -45.50 -63.44
C LEU A 4 -36.56 -45.00 -62.48
N LEU A 5 -35.38 -44.66 -62.97
CA LEU A 5 -34.27 -44.10 -62.19
C LEU A 5 -34.56 -42.66 -61.63
N LEU A 6 -35.31 -41.84 -62.42
CA LEU A 6 -35.74 -40.50 -61.99
C LEU A 6 -36.83 -40.62 -60.90
N ILE A 7 -37.74 -41.55 -60.96
CA ILE A 7 -38.75 -41.75 -59.93
C ILE A 7 -38.14 -42.28 -58.64
N LEU A 8 -37.14 -43.18 -58.72
CA LEU A 8 -36.42 -43.64 -57.54
C LEU A 8 -35.58 -42.57 -56.89
N SER A 9 -34.98 -41.69 -57.66
CA SER A 9 -34.24 -40.54 -57.15
C SER A 9 -35.13 -39.50 -56.44
N ALA A 10 -36.37 -39.29 -56.91
CA ALA A 10 -37.29 -38.36 -56.23
C ALA A 10 -37.80 -38.93 -54.90
N PHE A 11 -37.85 -40.22 -54.70
CA PHE A 11 -38.28 -40.85 -53.44
C PHE A 11 -37.25 -40.75 -52.32
N VAL A 12 -35.95 -40.60 -52.65
CA VAL A 12 -34.87 -40.47 -51.65
C VAL A 12 -34.82 -39.09 -51.06
N LEU A 13 -35.38 -38.05 -51.70
CA LEU A 13 -35.36 -36.66 -51.23
C LEU A 13 -36.45 -36.32 -50.20
N VAL A 14 -37.43 -37.18 -49.94
CA VAL A 14 -38.55 -36.93 -49.02
C VAL A 14 -38.23 -37.38 -47.57
N GLY A 15 -37.08 -37.94 -47.32
CA GLY A 15 -36.78 -38.69 -46.09
C GLY A 15 -36.28 -37.90 -44.88
N CYS A 16 -36.28 -36.58 -44.83
CA CYS A 16 -35.73 -35.81 -43.69
C CYS A 16 -36.58 -34.66 -43.23
N VAL A 17 -37.87 -34.81 -43.09
CA VAL A 17 -38.66 -33.92 -42.23
C VAL A 17 -38.75 -34.55 -40.85
N GLY A 18 -37.67 -34.47 -40.08
CA GLY A 18 -37.68 -34.84 -38.66
C GLY A 18 -38.66 -33.91 -37.93
N ASP A 19 -39.68 -34.51 -37.31
CA ASP A 19 -40.59 -33.79 -36.42
C ASP A 19 -39.75 -33.18 -35.28
N ARG A 20 -39.80 -31.86 -35.13
CA ARG A 20 -39.09 -31.12 -34.09
C ARG A 20 -40.01 -30.60 -32.99
N SER A 21 -41.24 -31.06 -33.00
CA SER A 21 -42.27 -30.61 -32.05
C SER A 21 -41.91 -30.95 -30.59
N ASP A 22 -41.20 -32.03 -30.37
CA ASP A 22 -40.71 -32.43 -29.05
C ASP A 22 -39.65 -31.48 -28.51
N LEU A 23 -38.73 -30.99 -29.38
CA LEU A 23 -37.70 -30.02 -29.02
C LEU A 23 -38.33 -28.65 -28.75
N GLU A 24 -39.30 -28.22 -29.55
CA GLU A 24 -40.01 -26.96 -29.32
C GLU A 24 -40.81 -27.01 -28.02
N LEU A 25 -41.46 -28.14 -27.73
CA LEU A 25 -42.18 -28.35 -26.48
C LEU A 25 -41.20 -28.37 -25.28
N PHE A 26 -40.05 -28.99 -25.42
CA PHE A 26 -39.02 -29.00 -24.38
C PHE A 26 -38.49 -27.57 -24.09
N VAL A 27 -38.18 -26.80 -25.13
CA VAL A 27 -37.69 -25.43 -24.98
C VAL A 27 -38.75 -24.52 -24.34
N THR A 28 -40.01 -24.65 -24.75
CA THR A 28 -41.10 -23.84 -24.19
C THR A 28 -41.36 -24.19 -22.72
N THR A 29 -41.35 -25.51 -22.38
CA THR A 29 -41.54 -26.00 -21.01
C THR A 29 -40.37 -25.55 -20.11
N THR A 30 -39.14 -25.65 -20.59
CA THR A 30 -37.96 -25.30 -19.84
C THR A 30 -37.92 -23.77 -19.60
N LYS A 31 -38.27 -22.97 -20.62
CA LYS A 31 -38.40 -21.50 -20.46
C LYS A 31 -39.49 -21.10 -19.47
N ALA A 32 -40.62 -21.84 -19.46
CA ALA A 32 -41.70 -21.58 -18.50
C ALA A 32 -41.34 -21.98 -17.06
N GLN A 33 -40.50 -22.99 -16.88
CA GLN A 33 -40.02 -23.39 -15.56
C GLN A 33 -38.95 -22.45 -14.99
N HIS A 34 -38.16 -21.79 -15.84
CA HIS A 34 -37.18 -20.81 -15.42
C HIS A 34 -37.76 -19.40 -15.41
N VAL A 35 -38.74 -19.15 -14.53
CA VAL A 35 -39.11 -17.82 -14.16
C VAL A 35 -37.97 -17.30 -13.21
N ALA A 36 -37.08 -16.51 -13.76
CA ALA A 36 -36.07 -15.84 -12.94
C ALA A 36 -36.79 -15.01 -11.89
N HIS A 37 -36.84 -15.49 -10.66
CA HIS A 37 -37.30 -14.70 -9.53
C HIS A 37 -36.22 -13.67 -9.23
N ILE A 38 -36.33 -12.50 -9.89
CA ILE A 38 -35.46 -11.35 -9.60
C ILE A 38 -36.05 -10.69 -8.36
N PRO A 39 -35.38 -10.79 -7.19
CA PRO A 39 -35.84 -10.09 -6.01
C PRO A 39 -35.88 -8.59 -6.30
N PRO A 40 -36.90 -7.86 -5.85
CA PRO A 40 -36.96 -6.41 -6.03
C PRO A 40 -35.72 -5.79 -5.40
N LEU A 41 -35.12 -4.83 -6.11
CA LEU A 41 -34.00 -4.06 -5.59
C LEU A 41 -34.42 -3.41 -4.27
N LYS A 42 -33.54 -3.50 -3.27
CA LYS A 42 -33.75 -2.74 -2.02
C LYS A 42 -33.86 -1.26 -2.37
N GLU A 43 -34.86 -0.60 -1.80
CA GLU A 43 -34.99 0.85 -1.96
C GLU A 43 -33.68 1.51 -1.51
N ALA A 44 -33.14 2.39 -2.34
CA ALA A 44 -31.97 3.16 -1.98
C ALA A 44 -32.30 4.03 -0.75
N PRO A 45 -31.44 4.06 0.27
CA PRO A 45 -31.64 4.95 1.40
C PRO A 45 -31.78 6.38 0.90
N LYS A 46 -32.74 7.12 1.46
CA LYS A 46 -32.91 8.53 1.13
C LYS A 46 -31.62 9.26 1.44
N PHE A 47 -31.05 9.88 0.42
CA PHE A 47 -29.86 10.69 0.57
C PHE A 47 -30.25 12.00 1.27
N GLU A 48 -29.79 12.17 2.51
CA GLU A 48 -29.88 13.44 3.22
C GLU A 48 -28.64 14.28 2.89
N HIS A 49 -28.88 15.47 2.38
CA HIS A 49 -27.79 16.41 2.10
C HIS A 49 -27.17 16.83 3.41
N PHE A 50 -25.92 16.43 3.62
CA PHE A 50 -25.13 16.96 4.72
C PHE A 50 -24.64 18.35 4.36
N SER A 51 -25.11 19.38 5.08
CA SER A 51 -24.56 20.72 4.93
C SER A 51 -23.23 20.83 5.65
N TYR A 52 -22.16 21.07 4.91
CA TYR A 52 -20.85 21.29 5.47
C TYR A 52 -20.83 22.64 6.24
N GLN A 53 -20.71 22.57 7.57
CA GLN A 53 -20.58 23.72 8.45
C GLN A 53 -19.18 23.75 9.05
N ALA A 54 -18.25 24.34 8.34
CA ALA A 54 -16.86 24.41 8.75
C ALA A 54 -16.40 25.81 9.18
N ASP A 55 -17.33 26.75 9.32
CA ASP A 55 -17.03 28.15 9.60
C ASP A 55 -16.25 28.34 10.91
N LEU A 56 -16.40 27.40 11.86
CA LEU A 56 -15.70 27.39 13.13
C LEU A 56 -14.56 26.35 13.20
N MET A 57 -14.35 25.60 12.12
CA MET A 57 -13.28 24.60 12.07
C MET A 57 -12.03 25.23 11.47
N ARG A 58 -10.89 24.73 11.94
CA ARG A 58 -9.60 25.14 11.40
C ARG A 58 -9.48 24.73 9.92
N SER A 59 -9.04 25.65 9.06
CA SER A 59 -8.77 25.34 7.67
C SER A 59 -7.69 24.26 7.55
N PRO A 60 -7.91 23.20 6.77
CA PRO A 60 -6.91 22.14 6.56
C PRO A 60 -5.67 22.63 5.80
N PHE A 61 -5.76 23.80 5.14
CA PHE A 61 -4.67 24.41 4.38
C PHE A 61 -3.82 25.39 5.19
N VAL A 62 -4.21 25.69 6.42
CA VAL A 62 -3.37 26.48 7.32
C VAL A 62 -2.43 25.53 8.05
N PRO A 63 -1.11 25.68 7.89
CA PRO A 63 -0.16 24.85 8.61
C PRO A 63 -0.43 24.93 10.12
N PRO A 64 -0.26 23.83 10.87
CA PRO A 64 -0.42 23.81 12.32
C PRO A 64 0.47 24.88 12.92
N SER A 65 -0.07 25.68 13.86
CA SER A 65 0.76 26.56 14.63
C SER A 65 1.82 25.74 15.37
N ARG A 66 3.06 26.23 15.39
CA ARG A 66 4.18 25.52 16.04
C ARG A 66 3.96 25.22 17.52
N GLU A 67 3.00 25.90 18.15
CA GLU A 67 2.64 25.70 19.57
C GLU A 67 2.12 24.28 19.91
N LEU A 68 1.66 23.51 18.90
CA LEU A 68 1.18 22.14 19.12
C LEU A 68 2.23 21.05 18.85
N THR A 69 3.42 21.43 18.37
CA THR A 69 4.49 20.47 18.04
C THR A 69 5.75 20.67 18.88
N GLU A 70 5.86 21.75 19.62
CA GLU A 70 6.83 21.83 20.70
C GLU A 70 6.21 21.07 21.90
N GLU A 71 6.34 19.73 21.90
CA GLU A 71 6.34 19.01 23.17
C GLU A 71 7.31 19.77 24.06
N ILE A 72 6.78 20.34 25.14
CA ILE A 72 7.60 21.01 26.15
C ILE A 72 8.51 19.92 26.69
N ILE A 73 9.71 19.84 26.15
CA ILE A 73 10.73 18.91 26.60
C ILE A 73 11.09 19.37 28.00
N ASP A 74 10.53 18.71 28.96
CA ASP A 74 10.83 18.95 30.36
C ASP A 74 12.24 18.40 30.65
N THR A 75 13.23 19.23 30.39
CA THR A 75 14.64 18.91 30.58
C THR A 75 15.01 18.67 32.05
N THR A 76 14.04 18.81 32.98
CA THR A 76 14.24 18.56 34.41
C THR A 76 14.05 17.11 34.80
N LYS A 77 13.49 16.25 33.89
CA LYS A 77 13.30 14.85 34.15
C LYS A 77 14.59 14.06 33.95
N ASP A 78 14.89 13.22 34.93
CA ASP A 78 16.05 12.30 34.87
C ASP A 78 15.66 11.03 34.06
N CYS A 79 15.46 11.21 32.78
CA CYS A 79 15.09 10.13 31.83
C CYS A 79 15.78 10.34 30.49
N LEU A 80 15.74 9.28 29.65
CA LEU A 80 16.34 9.30 28.33
C LEU A 80 15.76 10.43 27.48
N GLN A 81 16.64 11.25 26.92
CA GLN A 81 16.26 12.38 26.05
C GLN A 81 17.25 12.46 24.87
N PRO A 82 16.77 12.88 23.68
CA PRO A 82 17.65 13.14 22.55
C PRO A 82 18.53 14.37 22.80
N ASP A 83 19.75 14.37 22.26
CA ASP A 83 20.59 15.56 22.28
C ASP A 83 20.08 16.60 21.29
N LEU A 84 19.38 17.59 21.81
CA LEU A 84 18.82 18.69 21.02
C LEU A 84 19.84 19.78 20.66
N LYS A 85 21.02 19.78 21.33
CA LYS A 85 22.05 20.80 21.07
C LYS A 85 22.88 20.50 19.84
N ARG A 86 22.87 19.24 19.36
CA ARG A 86 23.62 18.85 18.17
C ARG A 86 22.97 19.38 16.90
N ARG A 87 23.78 19.63 15.89
CA ARG A 87 23.31 19.99 14.56
C ARG A 87 22.78 18.70 13.88
N LYS A 88 21.53 18.73 13.44
CA LYS A 88 20.93 17.62 12.72
C LYS A 88 21.59 17.41 11.35
N GLY A 89 21.82 16.16 10.98
CA GLY A 89 22.30 15.74 9.68
C GLY A 89 21.19 15.82 8.61
N ARG A 90 21.60 15.74 7.34
CA ARG A 90 20.65 15.82 6.20
C ARG A 90 19.63 14.68 6.19
N LEU A 91 20.05 13.47 6.57
CA LEU A 91 19.18 12.29 6.57
C LEU A 91 18.22 12.22 7.75
N GLU A 92 18.32 13.11 8.71
CA GLU A 92 17.37 13.21 9.82
C GLU A 92 16.09 14.01 9.46
N THR A 93 16.01 14.50 8.23
CA THR A 93 14.78 15.11 7.69
C THR A 93 13.88 14.12 6.97
N TYR A 94 14.35 12.90 6.75
CA TYR A 94 13.62 11.83 6.07
C TYR A 94 13.16 10.77 7.08
N ALA A 95 11.96 10.20 6.87
CA ALA A 95 11.55 9.00 7.60
C ALA A 95 12.41 7.81 7.15
N LEU A 96 12.64 6.82 8.03
CA LEU A 96 13.42 5.63 7.69
C LEU A 96 12.88 4.88 6.48
N ASP A 97 11.54 4.85 6.31
CA ASP A 97 10.86 4.19 5.19
C ASP A 97 11.17 4.85 3.83
N ASN A 98 11.63 6.10 3.84
CA ASN A 98 12.03 6.86 2.64
C ASN A 98 13.53 6.74 2.34
N LEU A 99 14.24 5.93 3.11
CA LEU A 99 15.67 5.67 2.99
C LEU A 99 15.89 4.22 2.60
N LYS A 100 16.83 3.97 1.70
CA LYS A 100 17.16 2.62 1.22
C LYS A 100 18.66 2.38 1.32
N MET A 101 19.06 1.27 1.92
CA MET A 101 20.46 0.85 1.91
C MET A 101 20.79 0.28 0.52
N ARG A 102 21.76 0.89 -0.16
CA ARG A 102 22.23 0.47 -1.50
C ARG A 102 23.52 -0.33 -1.46
N GLY A 103 24.23 -0.29 -0.36
CA GLY A 103 25.50 -1.02 -0.24
C GLY A 103 26.30 -0.58 0.95
N THR A 104 27.54 -1.08 1.00
CA THR A 104 28.54 -0.66 1.97
C THR A 104 29.84 -0.31 1.27
N LEU A 105 30.57 0.57 1.89
CA LEU A 105 31.94 0.89 1.52
C LEU A 105 32.85 0.55 2.69
N SER A 106 33.80 -0.34 2.48
CA SER A 106 34.74 -0.75 3.54
C SER A 106 36.16 -0.31 3.18
N GLU A 107 36.86 0.24 4.15
CA GLU A 107 38.25 0.64 4.05
C GLU A 107 38.97 0.21 5.35
N ILE A 108 39.99 -0.60 5.24
CA ILE A 108 40.83 -1.21 6.29
C ILE A 108 40.07 -1.54 7.59
N ASP A 109 39.71 -0.54 8.41
CA ASP A 109 39.07 -0.73 9.72
C ASP A 109 37.68 -0.04 9.85
N THR A 110 37.20 0.54 8.79
CA THR A 110 35.94 1.32 8.83
C THR A 110 34.98 0.87 7.74
N THR A 111 33.74 0.63 8.12
CA THR A 111 32.68 0.30 7.18
C THR A 111 31.59 1.37 7.23
N TRP A 112 31.23 1.91 6.08
CA TRP A 112 30.15 2.86 5.90
C TRP A 112 28.99 2.22 5.17
N ALA A 113 27.77 2.59 5.54
CA ALA A 113 26.59 2.30 4.74
C ALA A 113 26.39 3.38 3.67
N LEU A 114 25.98 2.96 2.48
CA LEU A 114 25.50 3.85 1.42
C LEU A 114 23.98 3.85 1.48
N VAL A 115 23.41 4.99 1.83
CA VAL A 115 21.96 5.16 2.00
C VAL A 115 21.46 6.16 0.98
N GLU A 116 20.48 5.75 0.19
CA GLU A 116 19.80 6.56 -0.79
C GLU A 116 18.51 7.11 -0.19
N SER A 117 18.28 8.39 -0.36
CA SER A 117 17.04 9.07 -0.05
C SER A 117 16.07 9.06 -1.26
N ASN A 118 14.80 9.36 -1.01
CA ASN A 118 13.76 9.35 -2.03
C ASN A 118 13.97 10.37 -3.18
N ASP A 119 14.87 11.33 -2.98
CA ASP A 119 15.30 12.29 -4.03
C ASP A 119 16.40 11.73 -4.95
N GLY A 120 16.82 10.47 -4.72
CA GLY A 120 17.88 9.82 -5.49
C GLY A 120 19.31 10.17 -5.02
N SER A 121 19.46 10.96 -3.98
CA SER A 121 20.79 11.29 -3.43
C SER A 121 21.32 10.16 -2.57
N VAL A 122 22.59 9.79 -2.77
CA VAL A 122 23.25 8.75 -1.98
C VAL A 122 24.21 9.39 -0.98
N TYR A 123 24.09 8.96 0.27
CA TYR A 123 24.89 9.45 1.39
C TYR A 123 25.70 8.31 2.00
N ARG A 124 26.91 8.62 2.41
CA ARG A 124 27.79 7.72 3.16
C ARG A 124 27.60 7.99 4.65
N LEU A 125 27.28 6.94 5.41
CA LEU A 125 27.05 7.00 6.84
C LEU A 125 27.90 5.99 7.58
N GLY A 126 28.53 6.44 8.65
CA GLY A 126 29.35 5.62 9.53
C GLY A 126 28.67 5.28 10.86
N LEU A 127 29.36 4.49 11.66
CA LEU A 127 28.94 4.16 13.01
C LEU A 127 28.80 5.45 13.86
N GLY A 128 27.70 5.57 14.62
CA GLY A 128 27.42 6.71 15.49
C GLY A 128 26.82 7.92 14.80
N GLU A 129 26.71 7.93 13.46
CA GLU A 129 25.99 8.97 12.73
C GLU A 129 24.46 8.79 12.83
N TYR A 130 23.72 9.82 12.44
CA TYR A 130 22.29 9.89 12.66
C TYR A 130 21.51 9.93 11.35
N LEU A 131 20.35 9.27 11.34
CA LEU A 131 19.36 9.29 10.25
C LEU A 131 17.95 9.06 10.80
N GLY A 132 16.95 9.42 10.01
CA GLY A 132 15.55 9.24 10.40
C GLY A 132 15.00 10.34 11.30
N LEU A 133 13.68 10.50 11.31
CA LEU A 133 12.98 11.56 12.04
C LEU A 133 13.12 11.42 13.58
N TYR A 134 13.32 10.20 14.06
CA TYR A 134 13.34 9.86 15.48
C TYR A 134 14.75 9.76 16.05
N ASN A 135 15.64 10.66 15.64
CA ASN A 135 17.02 10.70 16.14
C ASN A 135 17.74 9.33 16.05
N GLY A 136 17.48 8.56 14.98
CA GLY A 136 18.03 7.24 14.80
C GLY A 136 19.56 7.28 14.70
N LYS A 137 20.24 6.65 15.64
CA LYS A 137 21.70 6.54 15.69
C LYS A 137 22.16 5.19 15.16
N ILE A 138 23.13 5.19 14.26
CA ILE A 138 23.71 3.98 13.71
C ILE A 138 24.49 3.24 14.80
N ALA A 139 23.98 2.06 15.17
CA ALA A 139 24.61 1.19 16.17
C ALA A 139 25.56 0.17 15.53
N LYS A 140 25.25 -0.29 14.30
CA LYS A 140 26.07 -1.27 13.60
C LYS A 140 25.88 -1.21 12.11
N VAL A 141 26.97 -1.35 11.37
CA VAL A 141 26.99 -1.45 9.91
C VAL A 141 27.49 -2.84 9.53
N THR A 142 26.70 -3.58 8.76
CA THR A 142 27.10 -4.88 8.17
C THR A 142 26.88 -4.83 6.66
N PRO A 143 27.48 -5.72 5.87
CA PRO A 143 27.27 -5.73 4.42
C PRO A 143 25.81 -5.91 3.98
N GLN A 144 24.97 -6.56 4.80
CA GLN A 144 23.59 -6.89 4.49
C GLN A 144 22.56 -5.98 5.17
N LYS A 145 22.93 -5.36 6.31
CA LYS A 145 21.98 -4.55 7.09
C LYS A 145 22.67 -3.46 7.90
N LEU A 146 21.91 -2.41 8.14
CA LEU A 146 22.22 -1.31 9.04
C LEU A 146 21.32 -1.42 10.27
N GLU A 147 21.89 -1.47 11.47
CA GLU A 147 21.14 -1.46 12.73
C GLU A 147 21.12 -0.03 13.30
N ILE A 148 19.95 0.44 13.66
CA ILE A 148 19.67 1.82 14.04
C ILE A 148 18.93 1.80 15.38
N ILE A 149 19.35 2.62 16.33
CA ILE A 149 18.63 2.84 17.58
C ILE A 149 17.93 4.19 17.47
N GLU A 150 16.59 4.17 17.45
CA GLU A 150 15.73 5.35 17.41
C GLU A 150 15.24 5.71 18.79
N LEU A 151 15.05 6.98 19.04
CA LEU A 151 14.43 7.52 20.26
C LEU A 151 13.00 7.91 19.97
N ILE A 152 12.04 7.15 20.52
CA ILE A 152 10.61 7.38 20.33
C ILE A 152 10.05 8.04 21.59
N PRO A 153 9.31 9.16 21.47
CA PRO A 153 8.68 9.79 22.63
C PRO A 153 7.62 8.86 23.24
N ASP A 154 7.61 8.75 24.55
CA ASP A 154 6.66 7.94 25.30
C ASP A 154 5.35 8.68 25.67
N GLY A 155 5.24 9.95 25.29
CA GLY A 155 4.10 10.83 25.60
C GLY A 155 4.12 11.42 27.01
N SER A 156 5.09 11.04 27.86
CA SER A 156 5.26 11.61 29.21
C SER A 156 6.37 12.65 29.30
N GLY A 157 6.98 12.98 28.16
CA GLY A 157 8.14 13.88 28.04
C GLY A 157 9.49 13.15 28.16
N CYS A 158 9.50 11.82 28.14
CA CYS A 158 10.67 10.96 28.05
C CYS A 158 10.70 10.22 26.72
N TRP A 159 11.81 9.54 26.44
CA TRP A 159 11.98 8.75 25.20
C TRP A 159 12.36 7.31 25.54
N THR A 160 11.94 6.40 24.67
CA THR A 160 12.32 4.99 24.73
C THR A 160 13.14 4.63 23.51
N GLU A 161 14.10 3.71 23.69
CA GLU A 161 14.88 3.19 22.57
C GLU A 161 14.10 2.13 21.80
N ARG A 162 14.12 2.26 20.47
CA ARG A 162 13.62 1.25 19.55
C ARG A 162 14.72 0.84 18.59
N VAL A 163 14.98 -0.46 18.49
CA VAL A 163 15.93 -0.99 17.51
C VAL A 163 15.20 -1.18 16.19
N SER A 164 15.68 -0.52 15.16
CA SER A 164 15.22 -0.64 13.78
C SER A 164 16.35 -1.16 12.90
N SER A 165 16.03 -1.81 11.80
CA SER A 165 17.03 -2.26 10.83
C SER A 165 16.63 -1.87 9.41
N MET A 166 17.63 -1.53 8.61
CA MET A 166 17.47 -1.26 7.18
C MET A 166 18.31 -2.32 6.44
N GLU A 167 17.65 -3.14 5.63
CA GLU A 167 18.29 -4.18 4.87
C GLU A 167 18.77 -3.67 3.51
N LEU A 168 19.81 -4.31 2.97
CA LEU A 168 20.29 -4.05 1.62
C LEU A 168 19.18 -4.32 0.62
N THR A 169 18.77 -3.30 -0.10
CA THR A 169 17.80 -3.45 -1.19
C THR A 169 18.52 -4.01 -2.41
N GLY A 170 18.37 -5.33 -2.65
CA GLY A 170 18.76 -5.94 -3.92
C GLY A 170 17.90 -5.42 -5.07
N GLU A 171 18.49 -5.28 -6.25
CA GLU A 171 17.73 -5.09 -7.50
C GLU A 171 16.95 -6.34 -7.85
#